data_2c076c85c905e6d659329246ba72082e
#
_entry.id   2c076c85c905e6d659329246ba72082e
#
_cell.length_a   1.000
_cell.length_b   1.000
_cell.length_c   1.000
_cell.angle_alpha   90.00
_cell.angle_beta   90.00
_cell.angle_gamma   90.00
#
_symmetry.space_group_name_H-M   'P 1'
#
loop_
_entity.id
_entity.type
_entity.pdbx_description
1 polymer ?
#
loop_
_entity_poly.entity_id
_entity_poly.type
_entity_poly.pdbx_seq_one_letter_code
_entity_poly.pdbx_strand_id
1 'polypeptide(L)'
;MSIEKIVLITLFLELIEVYFQYQSSFKESIYRLYSYYKRSSILFFLIHPSYLWILFLSLAYSNLTFPIIIAIALKIFDIITKLELFKKIDNNQLNDETIALLETKTPVWVYFIGLFTYPYLVYLAFT
;
A
#
# COMPACT_ATOMS: atom_id res chain seq x y z
N MET A 1 2.09 12.14 -21.44
CA MET A 1 1.84 10.69 -21.32
C MET A 1 0.34 10.45 -21.43
N SER A 2 -0.07 9.41 -22.15
CA SER A 2 -1.49 9.10 -22.31
C SER A 2 -2.09 8.53 -21.03
N ILE A 3 -3.41 8.69 -20.86
CA ILE A 3 -4.15 8.14 -19.71
C ILE A 3 -3.95 6.63 -19.63
N GLU A 4 -3.97 5.93 -20.77
CA GLU A 4 -3.74 4.47 -20.79
C GLU A 4 -2.39 4.08 -20.21
N LYS A 5 -1.33 4.79 -20.59
CA LYS A 5 0.03 4.51 -20.05
C LYS A 5 0.09 4.78 -18.55
N ILE A 6 -0.53 5.87 -18.08
CA ILE A 6 -0.56 6.20 -16.65
C ILE A 6 -1.26 5.09 -15.86
N VAL A 7 -2.42 4.63 -16.35
CA VAL A 7 -3.18 3.56 -15.69
C VAL A 7 -2.41 2.25 -15.71
N LEU A 8 -1.78 1.90 -16.83
CA LEU A 8 -0.98 0.68 -16.94
C LEU A 8 0.24 0.69 -16.01
N ILE A 9 0.93 1.81 -15.89
CA ILE A 9 2.05 1.96 -14.95
C ILE A 9 1.54 1.81 -13.52
N THR A 10 0.42 2.43 -13.18
CA THR A 10 -0.19 2.29 -11.85
C THR A 10 -0.51 0.84 -11.55
N LEU A 11 -1.13 0.13 -12.49
CA LEU A 11 -1.45 -1.29 -12.34
C LEU A 11 -0.20 -2.13 -12.12
N PHE A 12 0.84 -1.88 -12.89
CA PHE A 12 2.11 -2.61 -12.77
C PHE A 12 2.75 -2.40 -11.38
N LEU A 13 2.76 -1.15 -10.90
CA LEU A 13 3.31 -0.84 -9.59
C LEU A 13 2.49 -1.46 -8.46
N GLU A 14 1.16 -1.53 -8.59
CA GLU A 14 0.32 -2.22 -7.63
C GLU A 14 0.59 -3.73 -7.62
N LEU A 15 0.86 -4.32 -8.77
CA LEU A 15 1.26 -5.74 -8.84
C LEU A 15 2.57 -5.99 -8.09
N ILE A 16 3.54 -5.09 -8.22
CA ILE A 16 4.81 -5.17 -7.46
C ILE A 16 4.54 -5.12 -5.95
N GLU A 17 3.68 -4.22 -5.51
CA GLU A 17 3.32 -4.12 -4.09
C GLU A 17 2.65 -5.40 -3.58
N VAL A 18 1.72 -5.97 -4.37
CA VAL A 18 1.08 -7.23 -4.01
C VAL A 18 2.12 -8.33 -3.88
N TYR A 19 3.09 -8.39 -4.80
CA TYR A 19 4.15 -9.39 -4.74
C TYR A 19 4.94 -9.31 -3.43
N PHE A 20 5.28 -8.10 -2.98
CA PHE A 20 6.04 -7.92 -1.74
C PHE A 20 5.20 -8.19 -0.49
N GLN A 21 3.88 -7.97 -0.55
CA GLN A 21 3.01 -8.07 0.63
C GLN A 21 2.27 -9.41 0.73
N TYR A 22 2.12 -10.15 -0.38
CA TYR A 22 1.33 -11.36 -0.40
C TYR A 22 1.94 -12.46 0.47
N GLN A 23 1.15 -12.96 1.41
CA GLN A 23 1.47 -14.10 2.25
C GLN A 23 0.17 -14.82 2.61
N SER A 24 0.28 -16.07 3.08
CA SER A 24 -0.89 -16.89 3.41
C SER A 24 -1.68 -16.36 4.60
N SER A 25 -1.06 -15.58 5.49
CA SER A 25 -1.74 -14.95 6.63
C SER A 25 -1.35 -13.49 6.74
N PHE A 26 -2.23 -12.71 7.38
CA PHE A 26 -1.96 -11.30 7.64
C PHE A 26 -0.71 -11.12 8.50
N LYS A 27 -0.53 -12.00 9.49
CA LYS A 27 0.66 -12.00 10.35
C LYS A 27 1.95 -12.13 9.54
N GLU A 28 2.03 -13.11 8.63
CA GLU A 28 3.20 -13.30 7.78
C GLU A 28 3.48 -12.10 6.90
N SER A 29 2.44 -11.50 6.33
CA SER A 29 2.56 -10.28 5.52
C SER A 29 3.15 -9.12 6.33
N ILE A 30 2.63 -8.88 7.54
CA ILE A 30 3.09 -7.80 8.41
C ILE A 30 4.54 -8.05 8.85
N TYR A 31 4.90 -9.27 9.24
CA TYR A 31 6.27 -9.56 9.66
C TYR A 31 7.27 -9.47 8.51
N ARG A 32 6.86 -9.82 7.30
CA ARG A 32 7.70 -9.62 6.11
C ARG A 32 7.99 -8.14 5.88
N LEU A 33 6.97 -7.28 5.93
CA LEU A 33 7.12 -5.84 5.81
C LEU A 33 7.95 -5.27 6.97
N TYR A 34 7.73 -5.77 8.18
CA TYR A 34 8.49 -5.40 9.35
C TYR A 34 9.98 -5.68 9.19
N SER A 35 10.35 -6.81 8.59
CA SER A 35 11.76 -7.13 8.35
C SER A 35 12.41 -6.13 7.39
N TYR A 36 11.69 -5.67 6.35
CA TYR A 36 12.17 -4.62 5.46
C TYR A 36 12.33 -3.29 6.21
N TYR A 37 11.36 -2.94 7.03
CA TYR A 37 11.39 -1.72 7.83
C TYR A 37 12.60 -1.71 8.79
N LYS A 38 12.92 -2.84 9.41
CA LYS A 38 14.05 -2.98 10.32
C LYS A 38 15.40 -2.85 9.62
N ARG A 39 15.48 -3.26 8.36
CA ARG A 39 16.70 -3.07 7.57
C ARG A 39 16.93 -1.59 7.25
N SER A 40 15.88 -0.90 6.83
CA SER A 40 15.94 0.50 6.45
C SER A 40 14.52 1.03 6.28
N SER A 41 14.23 2.20 6.87
CA SER A 41 12.95 2.87 6.63
C SER A 41 12.81 3.30 5.16
N ILE A 42 13.93 3.60 4.50
CA ILE A 42 13.93 3.91 3.06
C ILE A 42 13.48 2.68 2.26
N LEU A 43 14.00 1.50 2.59
CA LEU A 43 13.61 0.26 1.93
C LEU A 43 12.11 -0.02 2.10
N PHE A 44 11.56 0.23 3.30
CA PHE A 44 10.12 0.09 3.55
C PHE A 44 9.30 0.96 2.60
N PHE A 45 9.72 2.22 2.38
CA PHE A 45 9.02 3.10 1.46
C PHE A 45 9.22 2.70 0.00
N LEU A 46 10.38 2.14 -0.35
CA LEU A 46 10.66 1.69 -1.72
C LEU A 46 9.82 0.49 -2.15
N ILE A 47 9.36 -0.33 -1.21
CA ILE A 47 8.46 -1.45 -1.53
C ILE A 47 6.99 -0.99 -1.69
N HIS A 48 6.74 0.31 -1.57
CA HIS A 48 5.44 0.92 -1.86
C HIS A 48 5.57 1.90 -3.04
N PRO A 49 6.00 1.43 -4.23
CA PRO A 49 6.27 2.34 -5.35
C PRO A 49 5.03 3.04 -5.89
N SER A 50 3.86 2.44 -5.73
CA SER A 50 2.61 3.04 -6.18
C SER A 50 2.30 4.33 -5.42
N TYR A 51 2.59 4.41 -4.12
CA TYR A 51 2.42 5.62 -3.34
C TYR A 51 3.27 6.77 -3.90
N LEU A 52 4.54 6.50 -4.17
CA LEU A 52 5.45 7.48 -4.73
C LEU A 52 5.00 7.91 -6.14
N TRP A 53 4.51 6.97 -6.93
CA TRP A 53 4.01 7.24 -8.27
C TRP A 53 2.78 8.15 -8.25
N ILE A 54 1.82 7.88 -7.37
CA ILE A 54 0.61 8.70 -7.25
C ILE A 54 0.96 10.11 -6.79
N LEU A 55 1.89 10.27 -5.84
CA LEU A 55 2.40 11.57 -5.44
C LEU A 55 3.06 12.30 -6.61
N PHE A 56 3.89 11.59 -7.37
CA PHE A 56 4.52 12.16 -8.55
C PHE A 56 3.49 12.66 -9.56
N LEU A 57 2.46 11.88 -9.83
CA LEU A 57 1.40 12.27 -10.75
C LEU A 57 0.67 13.52 -10.27
N SER A 58 0.37 13.62 -8.99
CA SER A 58 -0.35 14.77 -8.45
C SER A 58 0.48 16.05 -8.57
N LEU A 59 1.79 15.96 -8.37
CA LEU A 59 2.69 17.11 -8.42
C LEU A 59 3.06 17.48 -9.86
N ALA A 60 3.43 16.48 -10.68
CA ALA A 60 3.91 16.71 -12.04
C ALA A 60 2.82 17.26 -12.96
N TYR A 61 1.58 16.81 -12.77
CA TYR A 61 0.44 17.23 -13.57
C TYR A 61 -0.46 18.25 -12.86
N SER A 62 -0.04 18.71 -11.66
CA SER A 62 -0.85 19.60 -10.81
C SER A 62 -2.28 19.09 -10.63
N ASN A 63 -2.42 17.77 -10.51
CA ASN A 63 -3.72 17.11 -10.43
C ASN A 63 -4.05 16.81 -8.98
N LEU A 64 -4.87 17.67 -8.37
CA LEU A 64 -5.36 17.52 -7.00
C LEU A 64 -6.88 17.31 -7.01
N THR A 65 -7.37 16.55 -7.98
CA THR A 65 -8.79 16.18 -8.06
C THR A 65 -9.15 15.22 -6.91
N PHE A 66 -10.46 15.13 -6.64
CA PHE A 66 -10.97 14.30 -5.55
C PHE A 66 -10.49 12.83 -5.62
N PRO A 67 -10.50 12.16 -6.79
CA PRO A 67 -9.98 10.78 -6.86
C PRO A 67 -8.50 10.64 -6.47
N ILE A 68 -7.65 11.58 -6.85
CA ILE A 68 -6.22 11.54 -6.48
C ILE A 68 -6.06 11.77 -4.97
N ILE A 69 -6.82 12.70 -4.41
CA ILE A 69 -6.78 12.97 -2.95
C ILE A 69 -7.20 11.73 -2.18
N ILE A 70 -8.26 11.03 -2.61
CA ILE A 70 -8.69 9.78 -1.99
C ILE A 70 -7.60 8.72 -2.07
N ALA A 71 -6.97 8.56 -3.24
CA ALA A 71 -5.91 7.57 -3.43
C ALA A 71 -4.73 7.83 -2.49
N ILE A 72 -4.29 9.08 -2.39
CA ILE A 72 -3.20 9.48 -1.49
C ILE A 72 -3.58 9.23 -0.03
N ALA A 73 -4.79 9.62 0.37
CA ALA A 73 -5.27 9.44 1.74
C ALA A 73 -5.32 7.96 2.13
N LEU A 74 -5.81 7.10 1.24
CA LEU A 74 -5.86 5.66 1.49
C LEU A 74 -4.46 5.05 1.62
N LYS A 75 -3.52 5.48 0.78
CA LYS A 75 -2.13 5.01 0.85
C LYS A 75 -1.46 5.46 2.16
N ILE A 76 -1.65 6.71 2.56
CA ILE A 76 -1.11 7.23 3.82
C ILE A 76 -1.69 6.45 5.00
N PHE A 77 -2.99 6.22 5.01
CA PHE A 77 -3.65 5.46 6.07
C PHE A 77 -3.08 4.05 6.18
N ASP A 78 -2.89 3.38 5.05
CA ASP A 78 -2.31 2.03 5.02
C ASP A 78 -0.90 2.00 5.60
N ILE A 79 -0.05 2.95 5.19
CA ILE A 79 1.33 3.05 5.68
C ILE A 79 1.37 3.35 7.19
N ILE A 80 0.56 4.29 7.66
CA ILE A 80 0.49 4.65 9.08
C ILE A 80 0.06 3.45 9.92
N THR A 81 -0.95 2.71 9.46
CA THR A 81 -1.44 1.51 10.16
C THR A 81 -0.33 0.47 10.29
N LYS A 82 0.43 0.24 9.23
CA LYS A 82 1.57 -0.69 9.25
C LYS A 82 2.65 -0.23 10.20
N LEU A 83 2.99 1.06 10.21
CA LEU A 83 4.00 1.61 11.12
C LEU A 83 3.56 1.48 12.59
N GLU A 84 2.29 1.69 12.89
CA GLU A 84 1.75 1.49 14.25
C GLU A 84 1.87 0.04 14.69
N LEU A 85 1.57 -0.92 13.80
CA LEU A 85 1.74 -2.35 14.10
C LEU A 85 3.21 -2.69 14.36
N PHE A 86 4.14 -2.15 13.58
CA PHE A 86 5.57 -2.35 13.78
C PHE A 86 6.02 -1.83 15.14
N LYS A 87 5.53 -0.66 15.54
CA LYS A 87 5.82 -0.07 16.85
C LYS A 87 5.31 -0.96 17.99
N LYS A 88 4.11 -1.51 17.85
CA LYS A 88 3.55 -2.45 18.83
C LYS A 88 4.36 -3.74 18.92
N ILE A 89 4.84 -4.25 17.79
CA ILE A 89 5.72 -5.42 17.75
C ILE A 89 7.04 -5.13 18.50
N ASP A 90 7.67 -3.97 18.22
CA ASP A 90 8.91 -3.56 18.88
C ASP A 90 8.77 -3.46 20.40
N ASN A 91 7.64 -2.97 20.89
CA ASN A 91 7.40 -2.69 22.30
C ASN A 91 6.68 -3.84 23.03
N ASN A 92 6.43 -4.97 22.34
CA ASN A 92 5.66 -6.09 22.88
C ASN A 92 4.28 -5.66 23.41
N GLN A 93 3.63 -4.72 22.71
CA GLN A 93 2.34 -4.14 23.10
C GLN A 93 1.15 -4.72 22.31
N LEU A 94 1.34 -5.89 21.68
CA LEU A 94 0.24 -6.56 20.98
C LEU A 94 -0.77 -7.07 21.99
N ASN A 95 -2.02 -6.63 21.85
CA ASN A 95 -3.13 -7.15 22.65
C ASN A 95 -3.74 -8.41 21.99
N ASP A 96 -4.63 -9.09 22.73
CA ASP A 96 -5.24 -10.33 22.25
C ASP A 96 -6.04 -10.12 20.95
N GLU A 97 -6.73 -8.98 20.82
CA GLU A 97 -7.50 -8.66 19.62
C GLU A 97 -6.59 -8.48 18.41
N THR A 98 -5.46 -7.79 18.57
CA THR A 98 -4.49 -7.58 17.50
C THR A 98 -3.84 -8.90 17.10
N ILE A 99 -3.49 -9.76 18.06
CA ILE A 99 -2.92 -11.07 17.81
C ILE A 99 -3.92 -11.94 17.03
N ALA A 100 -5.18 -11.94 17.44
CA ALA A 100 -6.23 -12.68 16.74
C ALA A 100 -6.39 -12.20 15.29
N LEU A 101 -6.35 -10.89 15.06
CA LEU A 101 -6.40 -10.30 13.72
C LEU A 101 -5.20 -10.74 12.87
N LEU A 102 -4.00 -10.72 13.44
CA LEU A 102 -2.78 -11.14 12.73
C LEU A 102 -2.78 -12.61 12.36
N GLU A 103 -3.42 -13.47 13.16
CA GLU A 103 -3.51 -14.90 12.90
C GLU A 103 -4.58 -15.26 11.86
N THR A 104 -5.43 -14.32 11.47
CA THR A 104 -6.46 -14.54 10.47
C THR A 104 -5.82 -14.76 9.09
N LYS A 105 -6.27 -15.81 8.39
CA LYS A 105 -5.85 -16.03 7.01
C LYS A 105 -6.40 -14.91 6.12
N THR A 106 -5.53 -14.34 5.29
CA THR A 106 -5.92 -13.28 4.37
C THR A 106 -6.33 -13.91 3.03
N PRO A 107 -7.60 -13.77 2.60
CA PRO A 107 -8.01 -14.22 1.27
C PRO A 107 -7.24 -13.49 0.18
N VAL A 108 -6.98 -14.20 -0.92
CA VAL A 108 -6.24 -13.63 -2.07
C VAL A 108 -6.93 -12.36 -2.60
N TRP A 109 -8.26 -12.33 -2.62
CA TRP A 109 -9.01 -11.20 -3.17
C TRP A 109 -8.76 -9.90 -2.42
N VAL A 110 -8.36 -9.94 -1.13
CA VAL A 110 -8.05 -8.73 -0.36
C VAL A 110 -6.89 -7.96 -0.99
N TYR A 111 -5.87 -8.68 -1.48
CA TYR A 111 -4.74 -8.04 -2.14
C TYR A 111 -5.13 -7.43 -3.48
N PHE A 112 -6.14 -7.98 -4.15
CA PHE A 112 -6.60 -7.48 -5.44
C PHE A 112 -7.53 -6.27 -5.33
N ILE A 113 -8.08 -5.96 -4.14
CA ILE A 113 -8.89 -4.77 -3.95
C ILE A 113 -8.08 -3.51 -4.31
N GLY A 114 -6.88 -3.37 -3.74
CA GLY A 114 -5.99 -2.26 -4.07
C GLY A 114 -5.54 -2.29 -5.52
N LEU A 115 -5.30 -3.49 -6.07
CA LEU A 115 -4.88 -3.66 -7.45
C LEU A 115 -5.86 -3.04 -8.45
N PHE A 116 -7.16 -3.09 -8.17
CA PHE A 116 -8.17 -2.50 -9.04
C PHE A 116 -8.57 -1.09 -8.61
N THR A 117 -8.55 -0.79 -7.31
CA THR A 117 -9.00 0.48 -6.75
C THR A 117 -8.11 1.64 -7.20
N TYR A 118 -6.80 1.52 -7.06
CA TYR A 118 -5.89 2.63 -7.35
C TYR A 118 -5.79 2.96 -8.84
N PRO A 119 -5.66 1.98 -9.75
CA PRO A 119 -5.73 2.30 -11.18
C PRO A 119 -7.04 2.94 -11.60
N TYR A 120 -8.16 2.53 -11.00
CA TYR A 120 -9.46 3.13 -11.28
C TYR A 120 -9.52 4.59 -10.81
N LEU A 121 -9.03 4.88 -9.61
CA LEU A 121 -8.98 6.26 -9.09
C LEU A 121 -8.08 7.15 -9.95
N VAL A 122 -6.92 6.62 -10.39
CA VAL A 122 -6.03 7.34 -11.29
C VAL A 122 -6.72 7.60 -12.63
N TYR A 123 -7.41 6.61 -13.17
CA TYR A 123 -8.18 6.78 -14.40
C TYR A 123 -9.20 7.92 -14.25
N LEU A 124 -9.98 7.93 -13.17
CA LEU A 124 -10.96 8.98 -12.93
C LEU A 124 -10.30 10.36 -12.78
N ALA A 125 -9.13 10.42 -12.16
CA ALA A 125 -8.43 11.69 -11.96
C ALA A 125 -7.97 12.33 -13.26
N PHE A 126 -7.67 11.52 -14.28
CA PHE A 126 -7.15 12.00 -15.56
C PHE A 126 -8.18 11.98 -16.70
N THR A 127 -9.41 11.60 -16.40
CA THR A 127 -10.51 11.77 -17.34
C THR A 127 -11.35 13.00 -17.01
#